data_4cf1590a922a6603c5c2f761604ce981
#
_entry.id   4cf1590a922a6603c5c2f761604ce981
#
_cell.length_a   1.000
_cell.length_b   1.000
_cell.length_c   1.000
_cell.angle_alpha   90.00
_cell.angle_beta   90.00
_cell.angle_gamma   90.00
#
_symmetry.space_group_name_H-M   'P 1'
#
loop_
_entity.id
_entity.type
_entity.pdbx_description
1 polymer ?
#
loop_
_entity_poly.entity_id
_entity_poly.type
_entity_poly.pdbx_seq_one_letter_code
_entity_poly.pdbx_strand_id
1 'polypeptide(L)'
;SGVRRIEAVTGLAAVNWVEDKDQQLDQLARLLKSSREEINSKVEQLILRLKTQEKELSQLKGKLASQAGSDLSSQAEEINGVKILTAHLEGADSNTLRDTLDQLKNKLGTAAIVLASDIGGKVTLIAGVSKDLTAKVKAGDLVNIAAAEVGGKGGGRPDMAQAGGSNPAAIPQALDAAKSWLQSQL
;
A
#
# COMPACT_ATOMS: atom_id res chain seq x y z
N SER A 1 3.92 38.75 -22.50
CA SER A 1 5.24 39.42 -22.42
C SER A 1 5.99 38.94 -21.21
N GLY A 2 7.02 38.10 -21.40
CA GLY A 2 7.83 37.57 -20.30
C GLY A 2 8.92 38.56 -19.90
N VAL A 3 9.06 38.83 -18.61
CA VAL A 3 10.20 39.60 -18.07
C VAL A 3 11.42 38.66 -18.07
N ARG A 4 12.51 39.10 -18.75
CA ARG A 4 13.81 38.43 -18.71
C ARG A 4 14.68 39.11 -17.67
N ARG A 5 15.18 38.36 -16.68
CA ARG A 5 16.06 38.84 -15.63
C ARG A 5 17.51 38.36 -15.91
N ILE A 6 18.44 39.25 -15.84
CA ILE A 6 19.89 38.95 -15.90
C ILE A 6 20.49 39.39 -14.57
N GLU A 7 21.19 38.49 -13.91
CA GLU A 7 21.97 38.77 -12.71
C GLU A 7 23.46 38.58 -13.03
N ALA A 8 24.28 39.49 -12.61
CA ALA A 8 25.73 39.43 -12.78
C ALA A 8 26.41 39.77 -11.47
N VAL A 9 27.45 39.02 -11.13
CA VAL A 9 28.31 39.26 -9.99
C VAL A 9 29.74 39.47 -10.49
N THR A 10 30.49 40.42 -9.88
CA THR A 10 31.87 40.78 -10.26
C THR A 10 32.74 40.98 -9.02
N GLY A 11 34.04 41.02 -9.19
CA GLY A 11 35.00 41.26 -8.11
C GLY A 11 34.96 40.18 -7.03
N LEU A 12 35.13 40.56 -5.77
CA LEU A 12 35.11 39.65 -4.62
C LEU A 12 33.80 38.84 -4.50
N ALA A 13 32.65 39.42 -4.89
CA ALA A 13 31.40 38.70 -4.85
C ALA A 13 31.36 37.49 -5.83
N ALA A 14 32.00 37.61 -6.99
CA ALA A 14 32.15 36.51 -7.94
C ALA A 14 33.08 35.41 -7.39
N VAL A 15 34.16 35.80 -6.74
CA VAL A 15 35.07 34.83 -6.10
C VAL A 15 34.36 34.06 -5.00
N ASN A 16 33.71 34.75 -4.08
CA ASN A 16 32.95 34.12 -3.01
C ASN A 16 31.83 33.15 -3.56
N TRP A 17 31.16 33.56 -4.64
CA TRP A 17 30.17 32.72 -5.28
C TRP A 17 30.75 31.40 -5.84
N VAL A 18 31.95 31.48 -6.44
CA VAL A 18 32.66 30.28 -6.92
C VAL A 18 33.08 29.39 -5.74
N GLU A 19 33.66 29.98 -4.69
CA GLU A 19 34.07 29.25 -3.49
C GLU A 19 32.90 28.55 -2.81
N ASP A 20 31.75 29.21 -2.69
CA ASP A 20 30.52 28.59 -2.16
C ASP A 20 30.08 27.40 -2.99
N LYS A 21 30.15 27.49 -4.33
CA LYS A 21 29.82 26.38 -5.22
C LYS A 21 30.81 25.22 -5.09
N ASP A 22 32.08 25.53 -4.98
CA ASP A 22 33.14 24.55 -4.75
C ASP A 22 32.92 23.79 -3.42
N GLN A 23 32.60 24.51 -2.36
CA GLN A 23 32.32 23.92 -1.05
C GLN A 23 31.07 23.02 -1.10
N GLN A 24 30.02 23.41 -1.85
CA GLN A 24 28.82 22.57 -2.05
C GLN A 24 29.19 21.27 -2.77
N LEU A 25 30.02 21.32 -3.80
CA LEU A 25 30.47 20.11 -4.51
C LEU A 25 31.29 19.19 -3.61
N ASP A 26 32.19 19.77 -2.76
CA ASP A 26 32.95 19.00 -1.78
C ASP A 26 32.04 18.31 -0.75
N GLN A 27 30.98 18.97 -0.30
CA GLN A 27 30.03 18.38 0.61
C GLN A 27 29.29 17.21 -0.04
N LEU A 28 28.83 17.36 -1.31
CA LEU A 28 28.22 16.30 -2.06
C LEU A 28 29.16 15.11 -2.27
N ALA A 29 30.40 15.35 -2.65
CA ALA A 29 31.42 14.32 -2.82
C ALA A 29 31.64 13.53 -1.52
N ARG A 30 31.74 14.22 -0.38
CA ARG A 30 31.83 13.57 0.94
C ARG A 30 30.62 12.74 1.30
N LEU A 31 29.40 13.25 1.08
CA LEU A 31 28.16 12.50 1.34
C LEU A 31 28.08 11.23 0.50
N LEU A 32 28.50 11.32 -0.76
CA LEU A 32 28.48 10.19 -1.70
C LEU A 32 29.70 9.27 -1.54
N LYS A 33 30.68 9.64 -0.71
CA LYS A 33 31.97 8.95 -0.56
C LYS A 33 32.64 8.73 -1.93
N SER A 34 32.70 9.78 -2.74
CA SER A 34 33.24 9.79 -4.10
C SER A 34 34.14 11.00 -4.34
N SER A 35 34.88 11.05 -5.45
CA SER A 35 35.51 12.25 -5.93
C SER A 35 34.48 13.22 -6.56
N ARG A 36 34.88 14.49 -6.79
CA ARG A 36 34.01 15.47 -7.46
C ARG A 36 33.63 15.03 -8.86
N GLU A 37 34.56 14.45 -9.59
CA GLU A 37 34.39 13.98 -10.96
C GLU A 37 33.42 12.81 -11.04
N GLU A 38 33.31 12.01 -9.98
CA GLU A 38 32.47 10.82 -9.90
C GLU A 38 31.08 11.07 -9.31
N ILE A 39 30.76 12.29 -8.87
CA ILE A 39 29.45 12.62 -8.26
C ILE A 39 28.30 12.14 -9.14
N ASN A 40 28.32 12.51 -10.42
CA ASN A 40 27.23 12.19 -11.35
C ASN A 40 27.07 10.68 -11.52
N SER A 41 28.15 9.96 -11.79
CA SER A 41 28.11 8.50 -11.95
C SER A 41 27.65 7.79 -10.68
N LYS A 42 28.04 8.32 -9.50
CA LYS A 42 27.62 7.80 -8.20
C LYS A 42 26.13 7.99 -7.94
N VAL A 43 25.60 9.17 -8.29
CA VAL A 43 24.15 9.45 -8.21
C VAL A 43 23.37 8.52 -9.13
N GLU A 44 23.81 8.32 -10.38
CA GLU A 44 23.19 7.41 -11.32
C GLU A 44 23.16 5.97 -10.79
N GLN A 45 24.27 5.48 -10.23
CA GLN A 45 24.37 4.18 -9.60
C GLN A 45 23.37 4.04 -8.43
N LEU A 46 23.25 5.07 -7.58
CA LEU A 46 22.31 5.06 -6.46
C LEU A 46 20.86 5.01 -6.94
N ILE A 47 20.51 5.76 -7.97
CA ILE A 47 19.18 5.76 -8.57
C ILE A 47 18.85 4.37 -9.16
N LEU A 48 19.81 3.76 -9.86
CA LEU A 48 19.64 2.42 -10.43
C LEU A 48 19.45 1.37 -9.33
N ARG A 49 20.28 1.45 -8.28
CA ARG A 49 20.18 0.54 -7.13
C ARG A 49 18.84 0.67 -6.42
N LEU A 50 18.37 1.90 -6.22
CA LEU A 50 17.06 2.16 -5.60
C LEU A 50 15.93 1.51 -6.41
N LYS A 51 15.91 1.71 -7.74
CA LYS A 51 14.91 1.07 -8.62
C LYS A 51 14.96 -0.46 -8.56
N THR A 52 16.16 -1.03 -8.48
CA THR A 52 16.32 -2.49 -8.37
C THR A 52 15.77 -2.99 -7.04
N GLN A 53 16.11 -2.32 -5.94
CA GLN A 53 15.62 -2.69 -4.62
C GLN A 53 14.10 -2.53 -4.49
N GLU A 54 13.51 -1.49 -5.06
CA GLU A 54 12.05 -1.33 -5.11
C GLU A 54 11.38 -2.46 -5.87
N LYS A 55 11.95 -2.88 -7.01
CA LYS A 55 11.46 -4.01 -7.80
C LYS A 55 11.56 -5.34 -7.03
N GLU A 56 12.69 -5.60 -6.39
CA GLU A 56 12.89 -6.81 -5.57
C GLU A 56 11.92 -6.84 -4.38
N LEU A 57 11.74 -5.71 -3.69
CA LEU A 57 10.79 -5.58 -2.59
C LEU A 57 9.35 -5.88 -3.07
N SER A 58 8.96 -5.34 -4.22
CA SER A 58 7.64 -5.60 -4.81
C SER A 58 7.46 -7.09 -5.16
N GLN A 59 8.48 -7.73 -5.73
CA GLN A 59 8.43 -9.16 -6.05
C GLN A 59 8.35 -10.04 -4.79
N LEU A 60 9.11 -9.70 -3.74
CA LEU A 60 9.07 -10.43 -2.47
C LEU A 60 7.71 -10.30 -1.79
N LYS A 61 7.14 -9.09 -1.78
CA LYS A 61 5.79 -8.84 -1.28
C LYS A 61 4.74 -9.63 -2.04
N GLY A 62 4.83 -9.68 -3.38
CA GLY A 62 3.93 -10.48 -4.21
C GLY A 62 4.02 -11.99 -3.91
N LYS A 63 5.22 -12.52 -3.68
CA LYS A 63 5.41 -13.92 -3.27
C LYS A 63 4.79 -14.22 -1.90
N LEU A 64 4.99 -13.32 -0.93
CA LEU A 64 4.39 -13.45 0.40
C LEU A 64 2.86 -13.41 0.32
N ALA A 65 2.30 -12.48 -0.46
CA ALA A 65 0.86 -12.39 -0.70
C ALA A 65 0.29 -13.68 -1.32
N SER A 66 1.01 -14.26 -2.30
CA SER A 66 0.61 -15.51 -2.94
C SER A 66 0.62 -16.69 -1.98
N GLN A 67 1.61 -16.79 -1.12
CA GLN A 67 1.71 -17.80 -0.08
C GLN A 67 0.57 -17.65 0.95
N ALA A 68 0.38 -16.43 1.47
CA ALA A 68 -0.71 -16.10 2.39
C ALA A 68 -2.09 -16.43 1.77
N GLY A 69 -2.31 -16.05 0.51
CA GLY A 69 -3.55 -16.38 -0.20
C GLY A 69 -3.80 -17.88 -0.38
N SER A 70 -2.74 -18.70 -0.45
CA SER A 70 -2.88 -20.16 -0.49
C SER A 70 -3.36 -20.72 0.86
N ASP A 71 -2.74 -20.29 1.93
CA ASP A 71 -3.05 -20.77 3.29
C ASP A 71 -4.41 -20.24 3.77
N LEU A 72 -4.72 -18.97 3.46
CA LEU A 72 -5.99 -18.35 3.81
C LEU A 72 -7.19 -18.98 3.10
N SER A 73 -7.01 -19.45 1.86
CA SER A 73 -8.14 -20.07 1.13
C SER A 73 -8.70 -21.31 1.82
N SER A 74 -7.91 -22.01 2.62
CA SER A 74 -8.34 -23.17 3.41
C SER A 74 -9.13 -22.77 4.66
N GLN A 75 -9.09 -21.51 5.08
CA GLN A 75 -9.82 -20.97 6.22
C GLN A 75 -11.20 -20.41 5.83
N ALA A 76 -11.53 -20.43 4.53
CA ALA A 76 -12.82 -19.95 4.06
C ALA A 76 -13.93 -20.88 4.56
N GLU A 77 -14.95 -20.29 5.18
CA GLU A 77 -16.18 -21.01 5.57
C GLU A 77 -17.23 -20.91 4.46
N GLU A 78 -17.96 -21.97 4.24
CA GLU A 78 -19.02 -21.99 3.24
C GLU A 78 -20.40 -21.88 3.90
N ILE A 79 -21.16 -20.87 3.50
CA ILE A 79 -22.52 -20.61 3.98
C ILE A 79 -23.43 -20.39 2.77
N ASN A 80 -24.45 -21.24 2.65
CA ASN A 80 -25.43 -21.19 1.54
C ASN A 80 -24.78 -21.16 0.13
N GLY A 81 -23.65 -21.89 -0.05
CA GLY A 81 -22.91 -21.94 -1.31
C GLY A 81 -21.98 -20.72 -1.56
N VAL A 82 -21.83 -19.84 -0.60
CA VAL A 82 -20.93 -18.69 -0.64
C VAL A 82 -19.77 -18.90 0.32
N LYS A 83 -18.54 -18.70 -0.15
CA LYS A 83 -17.35 -18.77 0.68
C LYS A 83 -17.09 -17.42 1.37
N ILE A 84 -17.06 -17.43 2.68
CA ILE A 84 -16.76 -16.27 3.51
C ILE A 84 -15.35 -16.41 4.06
N LEU A 85 -14.54 -15.37 3.91
CA LEU A 85 -13.19 -15.30 4.46
C LEU A 85 -12.95 -13.95 5.10
N THR A 86 -12.56 -13.96 6.37
CA THR A 86 -12.06 -12.79 7.08
C THR A 86 -10.67 -13.09 7.62
N ALA A 87 -9.66 -12.24 7.33
CA ALA A 87 -8.30 -12.49 7.75
C ALA A 87 -7.53 -11.20 8.06
N HIS A 88 -6.60 -11.29 9.02
CA HIS A 88 -5.65 -10.25 9.34
C HIS A 88 -4.28 -10.61 8.74
N LEU A 89 -3.73 -9.71 7.93
CA LEU A 89 -2.42 -9.81 7.26
C LEU A 89 -1.50 -8.75 7.84
N GLU A 90 -0.83 -9.07 8.90
CA GLU A 90 0.06 -8.17 9.63
C GLU A 90 1.13 -7.56 8.71
N GLY A 91 1.29 -6.22 8.72
CA GLY A 91 2.32 -5.54 7.93
C GLY A 91 2.09 -5.50 6.42
N ALA A 92 0.97 -6.01 5.90
CA ALA A 92 0.65 -5.94 4.48
C ALA A 92 0.23 -4.52 4.08
N ASP A 93 0.84 -3.97 3.02
CA ASP A 93 0.41 -2.69 2.47
C ASP A 93 -0.86 -2.84 1.61
N SER A 94 -1.46 -1.70 1.24
CA SER A 94 -2.69 -1.66 0.44
C SER A 94 -2.60 -2.43 -0.88
N ASN A 95 -1.43 -2.45 -1.52
CA ASN A 95 -1.24 -3.18 -2.78
C ASN A 95 -1.19 -4.68 -2.52
N THR A 96 -0.46 -5.10 -1.50
CA THR A 96 -0.39 -6.51 -1.07
C THR A 96 -1.78 -7.04 -0.68
N LEU A 97 -2.58 -6.27 0.07
CA LEU A 97 -3.95 -6.64 0.40
C LEU A 97 -4.82 -6.80 -0.84
N ARG A 98 -4.69 -5.90 -1.82
CA ARG A 98 -5.44 -5.97 -3.07
C ARG A 98 -5.05 -7.18 -3.91
N ASP A 99 -3.76 -7.43 -4.09
CA ASP A 99 -3.25 -8.58 -4.84
C ASP A 99 -3.69 -9.90 -4.19
N THR A 100 -3.63 -9.98 -2.85
CA THR A 100 -4.13 -11.14 -2.09
C THR A 100 -5.62 -11.33 -2.25
N LEU A 101 -6.41 -10.25 -2.19
CA LEU A 101 -7.86 -10.28 -2.40
C LEU A 101 -8.23 -10.81 -3.78
N ASP A 102 -7.55 -10.31 -4.84
CA ASP A 102 -7.82 -10.74 -6.21
C ASP A 102 -7.47 -12.22 -6.42
N GLN A 103 -6.38 -12.70 -5.84
CA GLN A 103 -6.01 -14.12 -5.86
C GLN A 103 -7.03 -14.98 -5.13
N LEU A 104 -7.49 -14.57 -3.95
CA LEU A 104 -8.51 -15.28 -3.19
C LEU A 104 -9.84 -15.31 -3.91
N LYS A 105 -10.28 -14.22 -4.53
CA LYS A 105 -11.52 -14.18 -5.35
C LYS A 105 -11.43 -15.18 -6.50
N ASN A 106 -10.29 -15.23 -7.21
CA ASN A 106 -10.11 -16.18 -8.32
C ASN A 106 -10.10 -17.64 -7.85
N LYS A 107 -9.54 -17.91 -6.67
CA LYS A 107 -9.40 -19.28 -6.12
C LYS A 107 -10.69 -19.79 -5.48
N LEU A 108 -11.43 -18.92 -4.79
CA LEU A 108 -12.64 -19.29 -4.05
C LEU A 108 -13.89 -19.32 -4.93
N GLY A 109 -13.92 -18.56 -6.03
CA GLY A 109 -15.10 -18.43 -6.91
C GLY A 109 -16.15 -17.51 -6.29
N THR A 110 -17.35 -18.03 -5.97
CA THR A 110 -18.41 -17.28 -5.30
C THR A 110 -18.02 -17.01 -3.86
N ALA A 111 -17.57 -15.79 -3.56
CA ALA A 111 -17.01 -15.46 -2.27
C ALA A 111 -17.23 -14.00 -1.85
N ALA A 112 -17.28 -13.80 -0.52
CA ALA A 112 -17.19 -12.51 0.14
C ALA A 112 -15.98 -12.52 1.09
N ILE A 113 -15.05 -11.59 0.92
CA ILE A 113 -13.74 -11.61 1.56
C ILE A 113 -13.51 -10.25 2.24
N VAL A 114 -13.02 -10.27 3.47
CA VAL A 114 -12.52 -9.08 4.18
C VAL A 114 -11.10 -9.34 4.66
N LEU A 115 -10.17 -8.50 4.24
CA LEU A 115 -8.81 -8.53 4.72
C LEU A 115 -8.50 -7.24 5.48
N ALA A 116 -7.81 -7.38 6.59
CA ALA A 116 -7.32 -6.29 7.42
C ALA A 116 -5.80 -6.31 7.49
N SER A 117 -5.20 -5.15 7.63
CA SER A 117 -3.78 -5.01 7.96
C SER A 117 -3.57 -3.77 8.81
N ASP A 118 -2.47 -3.77 9.58
CA ASP A 118 -2.00 -2.59 10.28
C ASP A 118 -0.52 -2.32 9.99
N ILE A 119 -0.20 -1.05 9.78
CA ILE A 119 1.16 -0.55 9.61
C ILE A 119 1.30 0.76 10.37
N GLY A 120 2.22 0.80 11.32
CA GLY A 120 2.51 2.02 12.07
C GLY A 120 1.29 2.62 12.80
N GLY A 121 0.40 1.79 13.32
CA GLY A 121 -0.81 2.19 14.02
C GLY A 121 -1.98 2.62 13.13
N LYS A 122 -1.84 2.50 11.82
CA LYS A 122 -2.93 2.75 10.85
C LYS A 122 -3.49 1.43 10.36
N VAL A 123 -4.80 1.28 10.43
CA VAL A 123 -5.52 0.12 9.90
C VAL A 123 -5.89 0.35 8.45
N THR A 124 -5.69 -0.66 7.63
CA THR A 124 -6.19 -0.73 6.26
C THR A 124 -7.11 -1.95 6.14
N LEU A 125 -8.32 -1.74 5.66
CA LEU A 125 -9.30 -2.77 5.38
C LEU A 125 -9.58 -2.83 3.89
N ILE A 126 -9.75 -4.04 3.37
CA ILE A 126 -10.23 -4.25 2.00
C ILE A 126 -11.32 -5.32 2.01
N ALA A 127 -12.41 -5.06 1.32
CA ALA A 127 -13.47 -6.02 1.10
C ALA A 127 -13.61 -6.33 -0.39
N GLY A 128 -13.83 -7.58 -0.72
CA GLY A 128 -14.08 -8.05 -2.07
C GLY A 128 -15.25 -9.00 -2.11
N VAL A 129 -16.11 -8.81 -3.09
CA VAL A 129 -17.29 -9.63 -3.34
C VAL A 129 -17.24 -10.11 -4.78
N SER A 130 -17.52 -11.37 -5.01
CA SER A 130 -17.62 -11.92 -6.38
C SER A 130 -18.78 -11.28 -7.14
N LYS A 131 -18.66 -11.16 -8.47
CA LYS A 131 -19.61 -10.40 -9.29
C LYS A 131 -21.04 -10.90 -9.19
N ASP A 132 -21.23 -12.21 -9.07
CA ASP A 132 -22.50 -12.89 -8.91
C ASP A 132 -23.21 -12.55 -7.59
N LEU A 133 -22.46 -12.18 -6.56
CA LEU A 133 -22.98 -11.78 -5.25
C LEU A 133 -23.27 -10.29 -5.11
N THR A 134 -22.80 -9.45 -6.00
CA THR A 134 -22.93 -7.98 -5.86
C THR A 134 -24.37 -7.47 -5.84
N ALA A 135 -25.32 -8.27 -6.32
CA ALA A 135 -26.74 -7.94 -6.23
C ALA A 135 -27.30 -8.09 -4.79
N LYS A 136 -26.70 -8.97 -3.97
CA LYS A 136 -27.11 -9.22 -2.58
C LYS A 136 -26.22 -8.48 -1.58
N VAL A 137 -24.89 -8.52 -1.79
CA VAL A 137 -23.89 -7.97 -0.90
C VAL A 137 -22.96 -7.05 -1.66
N LYS A 138 -22.80 -5.81 -1.22
CA LYS A 138 -21.86 -4.86 -1.80
C LYS A 138 -20.62 -4.76 -0.94
N ALA A 139 -19.43 -4.75 -1.57
CA ALA A 139 -18.17 -4.61 -0.86
C ALA A 139 -18.05 -3.29 -0.07
N GLY A 140 -18.74 -2.22 -0.54
CA GLY A 140 -18.80 -0.95 0.16
C GLY A 140 -19.52 -1.02 1.51
N ASP A 141 -20.64 -1.74 1.56
CA ASP A 141 -21.39 -1.94 2.81
C ASP A 141 -20.58 -2.82 3.76
N LEU A 142 -20.04 -3.92 3.24
CA LEU A 142 -19.22 -4.87 3.99
C LEU A 142 -17.97 -4.21 4.62
N VAL A 143 -17.23 -3.41 3.85
CA VAL A 143 -16.04 -2.75 4.39
C VAL A 143 -16.39 -1.69 5.43
N ASN A 144 -17.55 -1.02 5.32
CA ASN A 144 -17.97 0.00 6.28
C ASN A 144 -18.41 -0.60 7.62
N ILE A 145 -18.99 -1.81 7.62
CA ILE A 145 -19.25 -2.57 8.87
C ILE A 145 -17.95 -2.79 9.64
N ALA A 146 -16.92 -3.32 8.96
CA ALA A 146 -15.61 -3.51 9.58
C ALA A 146 -14.95 -2.19 9.97
N ALA A 147 -15.07 -1.14 9.15
CA ALA A 147 -14.44 0.15 9.37
C ALA A 147 -15.00 0.88 10.59
N ALA A 148 -16.28 0.69 10.90
CA ALA A 148 -16.91 1.29 12.08
C ALA A 148 -16.21 0.87 13.37
N GLU A 149 -15.81 -0.40 13.50
CA GLU A 149 -15.13 -0.95 14.68
C GLU A 149 -13.71 -0.37 14.87
N VAL A 150 -13.02 -0.08 13.77
CA VAL A 150 -11.64 0.49 13.82
C VAL A 150 -11.62 2.02 13.78
N GLY A 151 -12.78 2.66 13.92
CA GLY A 151 -12.90 4.13 13.95
C GLY A 151 -12.62 4.76 12.58
N GLY A 152 -13.08 4.14 11.51
CA GLY A 152 -12.83 4.57 10.15
C GLY A 152 -14.06 4.61 9.25
N LYS A 153 -13.83 4.94 8.01
CA LYS A 153 -14.80 4.89 6.91
C LYS A 153 -14.12 4.47 5.63
N GLY A 154 -14.89 3.93 4.72
CA GLY A 154 -14.40 3.51 3.43
C GLY A 154 -15.46 3.59 2.33
N GLY A 155 -15.08 3.10 1.17
CA GLY A 155 -15.96 3.02 0.02
C GLY A 155 -15.24 2.41 -1.18
N GLY A 156 -15.97 2.29 -2.27
CA GLY A 156 -15.43 1.70 -3.49
C GLY A 156 -16.53 1.23 -4.41
N ARG A 157 -16.17 0.31 -5.29
CA ARG A 157 -17.11 -0.34 -6.22
C ARG A 157 -17.88 -1.45 -5.50
N PRO A 158 -19.01 -1.91 -6.08
CA PRO A 158 -19.78 -3.02 -5.51
C PRO A 158 -18.97 -4.32 -5.32
N ASP A 159 -17.97 -4.56 -6.18
CA ASP A 159 -17.13 -5.76 -6.19
C ASP A 159 -15.85 -5.64 -5.35
N MET A 160 -15.44 -4.41 -5.01
CA MET A 160 -14.24 -4.14 -4.20
C MET A 160 -14.31 -2.75 -3.55
N ALA A 161 -14.07 -2.69 -2.25
CA ALA A 161 -14.02 -1.44 -1.49
C ALA A 161 -12.88 -1.47 -0.47
N GLN A 162 -12.40 -0.29 -0.10
CA GLN A 162 -11.33 -0.10 0.89
C GLN A 162 -11.76 0.89 1.97
N ALA A 163 -11.24 0.69 3.16
CA ALA A 163 -11.41 1.60 4.29
C ALA A 163 -10.10 1.77 5.05
N GLY A 164 -10.00 2.85 5.78
CA GLY A 164 -8.94 3.08 6.75
C GLY A 164 -9.51 3.15 8.16
N GLY A 165 -8.66 2.95 9.16
CA GLY A 165 -8.99 3.12 10.58
C GLY A 165 -7.78 3.50 11.40
N SER A 166 -8.01 3.85 12.66
CA SER A 166 -6.95 4.31 13.58
C SER A 166 -6.79 3.43 14.83
N ASN A 167 -7.58 2.34 14.94
CA ASN A 167 -7.55 1.45 16.10
C ASN A 167 -7.18 0.01 15.69
N PRO A 168 -5.89 -0.35 15.65
CA PRO A 168 -5.45 -1.72 15.30
C PRO A 168 -5.95 -2.79 16.28
N ALA A 169 -6.12 -2.44 17.57
CA ALA A 169 -6.57 -3.39 18.57
C ALA A 169 -8.02 -3.89 18.32
N ALA A 170 -8.80 -3.15 17.55
CA ALA A 170 -10.17 -3.52 17.19
C ALA A 170 -10.27 -4.33 15.88
N ILE A 171 -9.15 -4.70 15.24
CA ILE A 171 -9.18 -5.52 14.01
C ILE A 171 -9.93 -6.84 14.21
N PRO A 172 -9.72 -7.63 15.29
CA PRO A 172 -10.47 -8.85 15.49
C PRO A 172 -11.98 -8.61 15.53
N GLN A 173 -12.44 -7.59 16.27
CA GLN A 173 -13.86 -7.22 16.36
C GLN A 173 -14.41 -6.80 14.99
N ALA A 174 -13.62 -6.05 14.20
CA ALA A 174 -14.01 -5.62 12.86
C ALA A 174 -14.21 -6.81 11.91
N LEU A 175 -13.34 -7.81 11.96
CA LEU A 175 -13.44 -9.03 11.16
C LEU A 175 -14.64 -9.89 11.59
N ASP A 176 -14.88 -10.01 12.89
CA ASP A 176 -16.02 -10.75 13.45
C ASP A 176 -17.35 -10.05 13.12
N ALA A 177 -17.43 -8.73 13.20
CA ALA A 177 -18.60 -7.95 12.82
C ALA A 177 -18.92 -8.12 11.33
N ALA A 178 -17.91 -8.05 10.47
CA ALA A 178 -18.06 -8.28 9.03
C ALA A 178 -18.54 -9.69 8.73
N LYS A 179 -17.99 -10.71 9.41
CA LYS A 179 -18.40 -12.11 9.28
C LYS A 179 -19.86 -12.31 9.69
N SER A 180 -20.22 -11.81 10.88
CA SER A 180 -21.60 -11.93 11.41
C SER A 180 -22.61 -11.22 10.51
N TRP A 181 -22.26 -10.06 9.98
CA TRP A 181 -23.11 -9.35 9.03
C TRP A 181 -23.31 -10.15 7.74
N LEU A 182 -22.24 -10.73 7.16
CA LEU A 182 -22.33 -11.59 5.98
C LEU A 182 -23.24 -12.79 6.22
N GLN A 183 -23.16 -13.42 7.39
CA GLN A 183 -24.02 -14.54 7.76
C GLN A 183 -25.51 -14.16 7.81
N SER A 184 -25.81 -12.89 8.13
CA SER A 184 -27.19 -12.39 8.16
C SER A 184 -27.75 -12.01 6.80
N GLN A 185 -26.89 -11.80 5.78
CA GLN A 185 -27.27 -11.36 4.42
C GLN A 185 -27.34 -12.51 3.42
N LEU A 186 -26.76 -13.65 3.73
CA LEU A 186 -26.67 -14.85 2.88
C LEU A 186 -27.62 -15.95 3.29
#